data_fe10761333131979389af0c3672cae6a
#
_entry.id   fe10761333131979389af0c3672cae6a
#
_cell.length_a   1.000
_cell.length_b   1.000
_cell.length_c   1.000
_cell.angle_alpha   90.00
_cell.angle_beta   90.00
_cell.angle_gamma   90.00
#
_symmetry.space_group_name_H-M   'P 1'
#
loop_
_entity.id
_entity.type
_entity.pdbx_description
1 polymer ?
#
loop_
_entity_poly.entity_id
_entity_poly.type
_entity_poly.pdbx_seq_one_letter_code
_entity_poly.pdbx_strand_id
1 'polypeptide(L)' 'MNWDQIQGNWKQMKGKLQEKWGDLTDDDLDRIEGNREQLEGVIQERYGKSKEEAKEAVENFMNS' A
#
# COMPACT_ATOMS: atom_id res chain seq x y z
N MET A 1 7.60 -11.32 -2.96
CA MET A 1 7.95 -10.25 -2.00
C MET A 1 6.99 -10.35 -0.82
N ASN A 2 7.50 -10.27 0.40
CA ASN A 2 6.63 -10.31 1.57
C ASN A 2 6.54 -8.93 2.22
N TRP A 3 5.60 -8.77 3.15
CA TRP A 3 5.38 -7.47 3.77
C TRP A 3 6.56 -6.99 4.62
N ASP A 4 7.27 -7.92 5.26
CA ASP A 4 8.45 -7.56 6.06
C ASP A 4 9.51 -6.86 5.19
N GLN A 5 9.69 -7.31 3.97
CA GLN A 5 10.61 -6.67 3.04
C GLN A 5 10.13 -5.28 2.64
N ILE A 6 8.82 -5.13 2.41
CA ILE A 6 8.24 -3.84 2.08
C ILE A 6 8.41 -2.87 3.24
N GLN A 7 8.10 -3.30 4.44
CA GLN A 7 8.24 -2.48 5.63
C GLN A 7 9.70 -2.09 5.87
N GLY A 8 10.61 -3.04 5.74
CA GLY A 8 12.04 -2.80 5.98
C GLY A 8 12.69 -1.86 4.98
N ASN A 9 12.11 -1.75 3.78
CA ASN A 9 12.60 -0.86 2.72
C ASN A 9 11.57 0.20 2.37
N TRP A 10 10.86 0.72 3.36
CA TRP A 10 9.71 1.60 3.12
C TRP A 10 10.02 2.78 2.22
N LYS A 11 11.15 3.43 2.42
CA LYS A 11 11.56 4.58 1.60
C LYS A 11 11.58 4.24 0.11
N GLN A 12 12.15 3.08 -0.22
CA GLN A 12 12.22 2.59 -1.59
C GLN A 12 10.86 2.15 -2.10
N MET A 13 10.09 1.50 -1.24
CA MET A 13 8.80 0.95 -1.63
C MET A 13 7.75 2.02 -1.85
N LYS A 14 7.90 3.19 -1.24
CA LYS A 14 6.98 4.31 -1.46
C LYS A 14 6.83 4.63 -2.95
N GLY A 15 7.93 4.67 -3.67
CA GLY A 15 7.90 4.93 -5.10
C GLY A 15 7.13 3.88 -5.87
N LYS A 16 7.34 2.61 -5.52
CA LYS A 16 6.63 1.51 -6.17
C LYS A 16 5.15 1.53 -5.86
N LEU A 17 4.79 1.87 -4.63
CA LEU A 17 3.40 1.97 -4.24
C LEU A 17 2.69 3.11 -4.97
N GLN A 18 3.35 4.24 -5.14
CA GLN A 18 2.79 5.34 -5.92
C GLN A 18 2.63 4.99 -7.39
N GLU A 19 3.54 4.19 -7.91
CA GLU A 19 3.45 3.72 -9.28
C GLU A 19 2.24 2.80 -9.47
N LYS A 20 2.00 1.92 -8.50
CA LYS A 20 0.87 0.99 -8.53
C LYS A 20 -0.46 1.71 -8.25
N TRP A 21 -0.46 2.57 -7.25
CA TRP A 21 -1.65 3.31 -6.82
C TRP A 21 -1.38 4.81 -6.93
N GLY A 22 -1.61 5.34 -8.13
CA GLY A 22 -1.30 6.72 -8.46
C GLY A 22 -2.04 7.77 -7.64
N ASP A 23 -3.17 7.40 -7.05
CA ASP A 23 -3.97 8.33 -6.23
C ASP A 23 -3.43 8.50 -4.81
N LEU A 24 -2.44 7.70 -4.42
CA LEU A 24 -1.81 7.85 -3.11
C LEU A 24 -0.83 9.02 -3.13
N THR A 25 -0.95 9.90 -2.14
CA THR A 25 -0.05 11.04 -2.01
C THR A 25 1.15 10.68 -1.12
N ASP A 26 2.17 11.53 -1.14
CA ASP A 26 3.31 11.37 -0.24
C ASP A 26 2.86 11.39 1.22
N ASP A 27 1.90 12.25 1.55
CA ASP A 27 1.36 12.32 2.90
C ASP A 27 0.68 11.02 3.31
N ASP A 28 -0.06 10.42 2.38
CA ASP A 28 -0.69 9.11 2.63
C ASP A 28 0.36 8.06 2.94
N LEU A 29 1.41 8.02 2.13
CA LEU A 29 2.47 7.03 2.29
C LEU A 29 3.28 7.24 3.56
N ASP A 30 3.54 8.50 3.91
CA ASP A 30 4.22 8.81 5.17
C ASP A 30 3.38 8.38 6.37
N ARG A 31 2.07 8.56 6.29
CA ARG A 31 1.16 8.16 7.36
C ARG A 31 1.08 6.65 7.50
N ILE A 32 1.16 5.92 6.38
CA ILE A 32 1.15 4.45 6.37
C ILE A 32 2.39 3.89 7.08
N GLU A 33 3.55 4.45 6.80
CA GLU A 33 4.83 4.09 7.45
C GLU A 33 5.11 2.58 7.50
N GLY A 34 4.77 1.88 6.41
CA GLY A 34 5.02 0.44 6.36
C GLY A 34 3.99 -0.41 7.10
N ASN A 35 2.90 0.17 7.56
CA ASN A 35 1.84 -0.59 8.22
C ASN A 35 0.84 -1.06 7.17
N ARG A 36 0.70 -2.38 7.03
CA ARG A 36 -0.17 -2.97 6.01
C ARG A 36 -1.64 -2.59 6.19
N GLU A 37 -2.12 -2.60 7.43
CA GLU A 37 -3.52 -2.25 7.69
C GLU A 37 -3.82 -0.80 7.30
N GLN A 38 -2.88 0.09 7.56
CA GLN A 38 -3.02 1.48 7.15
C GLN A 38 -3.07 1.62 5.64
N LEU A 39 -2.22 0.87 4.93
CA LEU A 39 -2.25 0.88 3.47
C LEU A 39 -3.59 0.39 2.95
N GLU A 40 -4.10 -0.71 3.50
CA GLU A 40 -5.40 -1.25 3.10
C GLU A 40 -6.50 -0.22 3.34
N GLY A 41 -6.47 0.47 4.48
CA GLY A 41 -7.43 1.50 4.81
C GLY A 41 -7.40 2.67 3.83
N VAL A 42 -6.21 3.09 3.44
CA VAL A 42 -6.07 4.18 2.46
C VAL A 42 -6.59 3.75 1.10
N ILE A 43 -6.32 2.52 0.68
CA ILE A 43 -6.83 1.99 -0.59
C ILE A 43 -8.37 1.97 -0.57
N GLN A 44 -8.96 1.53 0.53
CA GLN A 44 -10.42 1.55 0.69
C GLN A 44 -10.96 2.97 0.51
N GLU A 45 -10.32 3.92 1.15
CA GLU A 45 -10.76 5.31 1.13
C GLU A 45 -10.59 5.96 -0.25
N ARG A 46 -9.41 5.80 -0.85
CA ARG A 46 -9.09 6.45 -2.13
C ARG A 46 -9.77 5.83 -3.34
N TYR A 47 -9.99 4.53 -3.30
CA TYR A 47 -10.53 3.80 -4.46
C TYR A 47 -11.95 3.27 -4.22
N GLY A 48 -12.52 3.54 -3.06
CA GLY A 48 -13.88 3.09 -2.74
C GLY A 48 -14.00 1.56 -2.69
N LYS A 49 -12.96 0.88 -2.27
CA LYS A 49 -12.96 -0.58 -2.23
C LYS A 49 -13.39 -1.11 -0.87
N SER A 50 -13.89 -2.35 -0.87
CA SER A 50 -14.15 -3.05 0.38
C SER A 50 -12.85 -3.46 1.04
N LYS A 51 -12.92 -3.85 2.32
CA LYS A 51 -11.73 -4.32 3.04
C LYS A 51 -11.09 -5.52 2.35
N GLU A 52 -11.91 -6.46 1.91
CA GLU A 52 -11.41 -7.65 1.23
C GLU A 52 -10.75 -7.34 -0.10
N GLU A 53 -11.35 -6.42 -0.86
CA GLU A 53 -10.77 -5.98 -2.12
C GLU A 53 -9.43 -5.29 -1.91
N ALA A 54 -9.32 -4.47 -0.86
CA ALA A 54 -8.06 -3.81 -0.54
C ALA A 54 -6.99 -4.81 -0.14
N LYS A 55 -7.33 -5.80 0.66
CA LYS A 55 -6.41 -6.89 1.02
C LYS A 55 -5.90 -7.63 -0.19
N GLU A 56 -6.82 -7.97 -1.09
CA GLU A 56 -6.48 -8.67 -2.32
C GLU A 56 -5.55 -7.84 -3.21
N ALA A 57 -5.83 -6.54 -3.31
CA ALA A 57 -4.98 -5.65 -4.09
C ALA A 57 -3.55 -5.61 -3.56
N VAL A 58 -3.39 -5.57 -2.23
CA VAL A 58 -2.08 -5.58 -1.61
C VAL A 58 -1.38 -6.93 -1.83
N GLU A 59 -2.12 -8.03 -1.70
CA GLU A 59 -1.56 -9.36 -1.96
C GLU A 59 -1.09 -9.49 -3.40
N ASN A 60 -1.88 -9.02 -4.35
CA ASN A 60 -1.49 -9.07 -5.76
C ASN A 60 -0.23 -8.24 -6.02
N PHE A 61 -0.11 -7.11 -5.36
CA PHE A 61 1.09 -6.30 -5.45
C PHE A 61 2.32 -7.07 -4.95
N MET A 62 2.17 -7.76 -3.82
CA MET A 62 3.29 -8.52 -3.24
C MET A 62 3.69 -9.72 -4.09
N ASN A 63 2.75 -10.27 -4.85
CA ASN A 63 2.99 -11.48 -5.65
C ASN A 63 3.36 -11.18 -7.10
N SER A 64 3.42 -9.93 -7.46
CA SER A 64 3.76 -9.55 -8.85
C SER A 64 5.25 -9.52 -9.10
#